data_b208984686ec8302108db206e99a5ae7
#
_entry.id   b208984686ec8302108db206e99a5ae7
#
_cell.length_a   1.000
_cell.length_b   1.000
_cell.length_c   1.000
_cell.angle_alpha   90.00
_cell.angle_beta   90.00
_cell.angle_gamma   90.00
#
_symmetry.space_group_name_H-M   'P 1'
#
loop_
_entity.id
_entity.type
_entity.pdbx_description
1 polymer ?
#
loop_
_entity_poly.entity_id
_entity_poly.type
_entity_poly.pdbx_seq_one_letter_code
_entity_poly.pdbx_strand_id
1 'polypeptide(L)'
;MLVFLSRSGASGSPTAMASIEDLWSRFSLTEEEENGADVPRKTETTIVRLAAKFLTKRVVNAEAVSRTFKPLWRLIGEMKIRDIGGNILLFEFDDALDLERVLELEPWTYDKSLVVFRRAVDVDSAPLLPFDSVTFWVQLHNVPEQCLTQATSEAMGNTIGALV
;
A
#
# COMPACT_ATOMS: atom_id res chain seq x y z
N MET A 1 -8.21 21.32 -0.68
CA MET A 1 -9.13 20.27 -1.17
C MET A 1 -8.32 19.02 -1.37
N LEU A 2 -8.62 17.97 -0.62
CA LEU A 2 -7.99 16.67 -0.79
C LEU A 2 -8.76 15.95 -1.89
N VAL A 3 -8.09 15.56 -2.97
CA VAL A 3 -8.72 14.77 -4.03
C VAL A 3 -8.38 13.30 -3.78
N PHE A 4 -9.39 12.54 -3.42
CA PHE A 4 -9.32 11.10 -3.28
C PHE A 4 -9.83 10.50 -4.60
N LEU A 5 -8.99 9.85 -5.37
CA LEU A 5 -9.41 9.11 -6.55
C LEU A 5 -9.68 7.66 -6.16
N SER A 6 -10.94 7.37 -5.83
CA SER A 6 -11.45 6.01 -5.73
C SER A 6 -12.09 5.62 -7.06
N ARG A 7 -11.63 4.53 -7.64
CA ARG A 7 -12.25 3.92 -8.82
C ARG A 7 -13.42 3.06 -8.34
N SER A 8 -14.66 3.54 -8.48
CA SER A 8 -15.87 2.73 -8.34
C SER A 8 -16.50 2.49 -9.70
N GLY A 9 -16.64 1.24 -10.07
CA GLY A 9 -17.47 0.80 -11.16
C GLY A 9 -18.50 -0.18 -10.64
N ALA A 10 -19.76 0.15 -10.77
CA ALA A 10 -20.86 -0.65 -11.27
C ALA A 10 -22.18 -0.23 -10.64
N SER A 11 -23.01 0.37 -11.46
CA SER A 11 -24.43 0.58 -11.19
C SER A 11 -25.18 -0.75 -11.29
N GLY A 12 -25.88 -1.12 -10.22
CA GLY A 12 -26.89 -2.17 -10.21
C GLY A 12 -28.14 -1.64 -9.55
N SER A 13 -29.23 -1.56 -10.30
CA SER A 13 -30.56 -1.11 -9.84
C SER A 13 -31.14 -2.04 -8.77
N PRO A 14 -31.96 -1.50 -7.84
CA PRO A 14 -32.54 -2.30 -6.77
C PRO A 14 -33.79 -3.04 -7.27
N THR A 15 -33.76 -4.36 -7.19
CA THR A 15 -34.96 -5.20 -7.33
C THR A 15 -35.31 -5.79 -5.96
N ALA A 16 -36.53 -5.49 -5.54
CA ALA A 16 -37.36 -6.12 -4.51
C ALA A 16 -36.68 -6.55 -3.19
N MET A 17 -37.09 -5.85 -2.14
CA MET A 17 -36.85 -6.20 -0.73
C MET A 17 -37.49 -7.56 -0.41
N ALA A 18 -36.66 -8.61 -0.45
CA ALA A 18 -36.95 -9.81 0.33
C ALA A 18 -36.57 -9.51 1.79
N SER A 19 -37.42 -9.87 2.75
CA SER A 19 -37.16 -9.67 4.16
C SER A 19 -35.86 -10.41 4.56
N ILE A 20 -35.08 -9.81 5.45
CA ILE A 20 -33.85 -10.41 5.98
C ILE A 20 -34.15 -11.77 6.61
N GLU A 21 -35.32 -11.94 7.23
CA GLU A 21 -35.76 -13.21 7.81
C GLU A 21 -35.96 -14.32 6.76
N ASP A 22 -36.44 -13.97 5.55
CA ASP A 22 -36.57 -14.93 4.44
C ASP A 22 -35.23 -15.36 3.87
N LEU A 23 -34.21 -14.51 3.98
CA LEU A 23 -32.83 -14.83 3.60
C LEU A 23 -32.17 -15.78 4.61
N TRP A 24 -32.37 -15.55 5.92
CA TRP A 24 -31.81 -16.39 6.96
C TRP A 24 -32.41 -17.78 7.00
N SER A 25 -33.72 -17.95 6.70
CA SER A 25 -34.38 -19.27 6.66
C SER A 25 -33.91 -20.18 5.52
N ARG A 26 -33.19 -19.61 4.53
CA ARG A 26 -32.59 -20.36 3.41
C ARG A 26 -31.16 -20.82 3.65
N PHE A 27 -30.52 -20.34 4.72
CA PHE A 27 -29.21 -20.79 5.15
C PHE A 27 -29.37 -21.93 6.16
N SER A 28 -29.56 -23.15 5.68
CA SER A 28 -29.29 -24.34 6.45
C SER A 28 -27.94 -24.88 6.06
N LEU A 29 -27.04 -25.00 7.04
CA LEU A 29 -25.77 -25.69 6.85
C LEU A 29 -26.06 -27.14 6.50
N THR A 30 -25.43 -27.68 5.48
CA THR A 30 -25.46 -29.09 5.17
C THR A 30 -24.56 -29.83 6.16
N GLU A 31 -24.86 -31.12 6.44
CA GLU A 31 -24.03 -31.93 7.37
C GLU A 31 -22.56 -32.03 6.94
N GLU A 32 -22.23 -31.73 5.67
CA GLU A 32 -20.89 -31.65 5.14
C GLU A 32 -20.18 -30.33 5.52
N GLU A 33 -20.92 -29.25 5.82
CA GLU A 33 -20.40 -27.97 6.27
C GLU A 33 -20.17 -27.95 7.80
N GLU A 34 -20.87 -28.79 8.57
CA GLU A 34 -20.60 -28.98 10.00
C GLU A 34 -19.33 -29.80 10.26
N ASN A 35 -18.95 -30.68 9.36
CA ASN A 35 -17.64 -31.32 9.37
C ASN A 35 -16.67 -30.36 8.68
N GLY A 36 -16.20 -29.38 9.44
CA GLY A 36 -15.19 -28.46 8.97
C GLY A 36 -14.10 -29.20 8.21
N ALA A 37 -14.06 -29.03 6.89
CA ALA A 37 -12.95 -29.51 6.12
C ALA A 37 -11.70 -28.89 6.77
N ASP A 38 -10.88 -29.76 7.36
CA ASP A 38 -9.53 -29.40 7.77
C ASP A 38 -8.77 -29.06 6.48
N VAL A 39 -9.05 -27.88 5.97
CA VAL A 39 -8.23 -27.30 4.93
C VAL A 39 -6.91 -27.02 5.66
N PRO A 40 -5.85 -27.80 5.37
CA PRO A 40 -4.55 -27.44 5.89
C PRO A 40 -4.31 -26.02 5.40
N ARG A 41 -4.42 -25.05 6.29
CA ARG A 41 -3.88 -23.72 6.09
C ARG A 41 -2.37 -23.92 6.00
N LYS A 42 -1.93 -24.36 4.83
CA LYS A 42 -0.58 -24.10 4.38
C LYS A 42 -0.53 -22.58 4.21
N THR A 43 -0.31 -21.91 5.30
CA THR A 43 0.19 -20.55 5.28
C THR A 43 1.58 -20.65 4.62
N GLU A 44 1.58 -20.76 3.29
CA GLU A 44 2.71 -20.28 2.55
C GLU A 44 2.72 -18.79 2.88
N THR A 45 3.50 -18.45 3.89
CA THR A 45 3.81 -17.06 4.19
C THR A 45 4.52 -16.55 2.96
N THR A 46 3.74 -15.98 2.04
CA THR A 46 4.29 -15.40 0.82
C THR A 46 5.03 -14.14 1.27
N ILE A 47 6.32 -14.29 1.54
CA ILE A 47 7.18 -13.17 1.91
C ILE A 47 7.17 -12.19 0.74
N VAL A 48 6.61 -11.02 0.97
CA VAL A 48 6.63 -9.92 0.00
C VAL A 48 7.73 -8.93 0.36
N ARG A 49 8.37 -8.37 -0.67
CA ARG A 49 9.59 -7.58 -0.49
C ARG A 49 9.45 -6.18 -1.05
N LEU A 50 10.02 -5.24 -0.32
CA LEU A 50 10.07 -3.83 -0.67
C LEU A 50 11.49 -3.33 -0.53
N ALA A 51 12.11 -2.90 -1.62
CA ALA A 51 13.41 -2.25 -1.59
C ALA A 51 13.22 -0.75 -1.35
N ALA A 52 13.96 -0.19 -0.40
CA ALA A 52 13.91 1.21 -0.02
C ALA A 52 15.27 1.87 -0.22
N LYS A 53 15.33 2.87 -1.09
CA LYS A 53 16.51 3.71 -1.29
C LYS A 53 16.40 4.98 -0.46
N PHE A 54 17.34 5.19 0.44
CA PHE A 54 17.43 6.40 1.25
C PHE A 54 18.26 7.45 0.53
N LEU A 55 17.66 8.57 0.17
CA LEU A 55 18.32 9.67 -0.56
C LEU A 55 19.13 10.54 0.41
N THR A 56 20.12 9.93 1.05
CA THR A 56 21.02 10.59 2.00
C THR A 56 22.48 10.24 1.73
N LYS A 57 23.40 11.12 2.12
CA LYS A 57 24.85 10.87 2.06
C LYS A 57 25.37 10.10 3.28
N ARG A 58 24.56 10.01 4.34
CA ARG A 58 24.92 9.29 5.56
C ARG A 58 24.63 7.81 5.39
N VAL A 59 25.44 6.97 6.01
CA VAL A 59 25.17 5.54 6.07
C VAL A 59 23.93 5.30 6.92
N VAL A 60 22.98 4.55 6.37
CA VAL A 60 21.71 4.23 7.02
C VAL A 60 21.86 2.93 7.80
N ASN A 61 21.47 2.93 9.07
CA ASN A 61 21.48 1.75 9.92
C ASN A 61 20.11 1.06 9.90
N ALA A 62 20.07 -0.20 9.48
CA ALA A 62 18.85 -0.99 9.37
C ALA A 62 18.09 -1.12 10.70
N GLU A 63 18.80 -1.24 11.82
CA GLU A 63 18.19 -1.37 13.14
C GLU A 63 17.51 -0.05 13.58
N ALA A 64 18.16 1.10 13.32
CA ALA A 64 17.57 2.41 13.61
C ALA A 64 16.35 2.68 12.76
N VAL A 65 16.38 2.30 11.48
CA VAL A 65 15.23 2.36 10.55
C VAL A 65 14.09 1.48 11.07
N SER A 66 14.39 0.25 11.49
CA SER A 66 13.39 -0.67 12.06
C SER A 66 12.68 -0.07 13.26
N ARG A 67 13.43 0.52 14.19
CA ARG A 67 12.86 1.17 15.38
C ARG A 67 11.97 2.36 15.04
N THR A 68 12.24 3.04 13.93
CA THR A 68 11.44 4.19 13.48
C THR A 68 10.18 3.75 12.75
N PHE A 69 10.30 2.84 11.79
CA PHE A 69 9.18 2.49 10.91
C PHE A 69 8.22 1.47 11.52
N LYS A 70 8.68 0.51 12.33
CA LYS A 70 7.78 -0.48 12.96
C LYS A 70 6.59 0.15 13.70
N PRO A 71 6.79 1.09 14.62
CA PRO A 71 5.67 1.73 15.32
C PRO A 71 4.85 2.66 14.41
N LEU A 72 5.49 3.25 13.40
CA LEU A 72 4.86 4.20 12.48
C LEU A 72 3.89 3.50 11.53
N TRP A 73 4.28 2.36 11.00
CA TRP A 73 3.49 1.60 10.03
C TRP A 73 2.40 0.73 10.66
N ARG A 74 2.47 0.47 11.98
CA ARG A 74 1.49 -0.36 12.71
C ARG A 74 1.19 -1.67 11.98
N LEU A 75 2.26 -2.40 11.68
CA LEU A 75 2.19 -3.64 10.90
C LEU A 75 1.34 -4.69 11.63
N ILE A 76 0.63 -5.50 10.84
CA ILE A 76 -0.15 -6.66 11.32
C ILE A 76 0.79 -7.86 11.46
N GLY A 77 1.67 -8.05 10.45
CA GLY A 77 2.66 -9.10 10.40
C GLY A 77 4.02 -8.70 10.94
N GLU A 78 4.97 -9.61 10.83
CA GLU A 78 6.36 -9.31 11.12
C GLU A 78 7.06 -8.66 9.93
N MET A 79 8.07 -7.85 10.23
CA MET A 79 8.91 -7.21 9.24
C MET A 79 10.37 -7.46 9.58
N LYS A 80 11.12 -7.93 8.59
CA LYS A 80 12.59 -8.06 8.64
C LYS A 80 13.21 -7.05 7.70
N ILE A 81 14.38 -6.54 8.08
CA ILE A 81 15.13 -5.59 7.27
C ILE A 81 16.50 -6.14 7.03
N ARG A 82 16.96 -6.10 5.77
CA ARG A 82 18.33 -6.43 5.35
C ARG A 82 18.98 -5.22 4.71
N ASP A 83 20.22 -4.96 5.06
CA ASP A 83 21.04 -3.98 4.37
C ASP A 83 21.66 -4.66 3.13
N ILE A 84 21.43 -4.09 1.96
CA ILE A 84 21.97 -4.58 0.69
C ILE A 84 23.02 -3.62 0.11
N GLY A 85 23.40 -2.61 0.88
CA GLY A 85 24.43 -1.64 0.52
C GLY A 85 23.90 -0.42 -0.25
N GLY A 86 24.75 0.58 -0.39
CA GLY A 86 24.42 1.80 -1.14
C GLY A 86 23.23 2.58 -0.60
N ASN A 87 22.97 2.53 0.70
CA ASN A 87 21.77 3.08 1.35
C ASN A 87 20.46 2.49 0.81
N ILE A 88 20.49 1.23 0.41
CA ILE A 88 19.29 0.47 0.04
C ILE A 88 19.05 -0.59 1.11
N LEU A 89 17.88 -0.58 1.70
CA LEU A 89 17.40 -1.58 2.63
C LEU A 89 16.29 -2.40 2.00
N LEU A 90 16.31 -3.70 2.21
CA LEU A 90 15.27 -4.61 1.79
C LEU A 90 14.37 -4.93 2.98
N PHE A 91 13.11 -4.61 2.87
CA PHE A 91 12.07 -4.95 3.83
C PHE A 91 11.35 -6.21 3.37
N GLU A 92 11.28 -7.20 4.23
CA GLU A 92 10.54 -8.44 4.02
C GLU A 92 9.33 -8.42 4.95
N PHE A 93 8.13 -8.50 4.40
CA PHE A 93 6.86 -8.53 5.12
C PHE A 93 6.25 -9.91 5.03
N ASP A 94 5.69 -10.37 6.13
CA ASP A 94 4.93 -11.63 6.17
C ASP A 94 3.49 -11.44 5.67
N ASP A 95 2.99 -10.19 5.64
CA ASP A 95 1.67 -9.83 5.15
C ASP A 95 1.76 -8.85 3.97
N ALA A 96 1.11 -9.20 2.87
CA ALA A 96 1.06 -8.37 1.67
C ALA A 96 0.27 -7.06 1.90
N LEU A 97 -0.72 -7.06 2.77
CA LEU A 97 -1.52 -5.86 3.09
C LEU A 97 -0.68 -4.80 3.79
N ASP A 98 0.29 -5.21 4.60
CA ASP A 98 1.22 -4.28 5.25
C ASP A 98 2.09 -3.58 4.22
N LEU A 99 2.60 -4.30 3.22
CA LEU A 99 3.36 -3.72 2.11
C LEU A 99 2.52 -2.73 1.30
N GLU A 100 1.28 -3.11 0.94
CA GLU A 100 0.37 -2.22 0.19
C GLU A 100 0.14 -0.92 0.94
N ARG A 101 -0.16 -1.00 2.23
CA ARG A 101 -0.38 0.16 3.09
C ARG A 101 0.84 1.08 3.15
N VAL A 102 2.03 0.52 3.20
CA VAL A 102 3.27 1.31 3.19
C VAL A 102 3.40 2.10 1.89
N LEU A 103 3.07 1.49 0.74
CA LEU A 103 3.12 2.15 -0.56
C LEU A 103 2.01 3.20 -0.74
N GLU A 104 0.80 2.92 -0.27
CA GLU A 104 -0.34 3.86 -0.35
C GLU A 104 -0.11 5.14 0.44
N LEU A 105 0.68 5.06 1.51
CA LEU A 105 0.97 6.19 2.38
C LEU A 105 2.26 6.95 2.00
N GLU A 106 2.85 6.67 0.83
CA GLU A 106 3.96 7.47 0.31
C GLU A 106 3.57 8.98 0.18
N PRO A 107 4.52 9.90 0.30
CA PRO A 107 5.97 9.71 0.43
C PRO A 107 6.44 9.54 1.87
N TRP A 108 7.48 8.76 2.05
CA TRP A 108 8.13 8.57 3.35
C TRP A 108 9.44 9.33 3.46
N THR A 109 9.74 9.77 4.67
CA THR A 109 11.02 10.42 4.98
C THR A 109 11.68 9.77 6.19
N TYR A 110 13.00 9.74 6.17
CA TYR A 110 13.83 9.29 7.29
C TYR A 110 14.99 10.27 7.48
N ASP A 111 15.17 10.77 8.69
CA ASP A 111 16.18 11.79 9.03
C ASP A 111 16.21 12.95 8.00
N LYS A 112 15.02 13.51 7.71
CA LYS A 112 14.79 14.60 6.73
C LYS A 112 15.21 14.29 5.29
N SER A 113 15.47 13.03 4.98
CA SER A 113 15.79 12.56 3.64
C SER A 113 14.63 11.73 3.09
N LEU A 114 14.36 11.88 1.79
CA LEU A 114 13.32 11.10 1.12
C LEU A 114 13.74 9.63 1.04
N VAL A 115 12.76 8.75 1.19
CA VAL A 115 12.90 7.32 0.98
C VAL A 115 12.07 6.93 -0.22
N VAL A 116 12.69 6.29 -1.20
CA VAL A 116 12.03 5.81 -2.42
C VAL A 116 11.85 4.31 -2.33
N PHE A 117 10.62 3.85 -2.43
CA PHE A 117 10.28 2.43 -2.35
C PHE A 117 10.05 1.82 -3.73
N ARG A 118 10.43 0.55 -3.87
CA ARG A 118 10.14 -0.28 -5.06
C ARG A 118 9.88 -1.71 -4.64
N ARG A 119 8.88 -2.34 -5.26
CA ARG A 119 8.63 -3.78 -5.06
C ARG A 119 9.82 -4.55 -5.59
N ALA A 120 10.31 -5.49 -4.79
CA ALA A 120 11.40 -6.39 -5.17
C ALA A 120 10.89 -7.82 -5.26
N VAL A 121 11.27 -8.52 -6.32
CA VAL A 121 10.95 -9.94 -6.50
C VAL A 121 11.87 -10.78 -5.60
N ASP A 122 13.14 -10.44 -5.60
CA ASP A 122 14.18 -11.13 -4.84
C ASP A 122 15.22 -10.14 -4.28
N VAL A 123 16.16 -10.67 -3.53
CA VAL A 123 17.24 -9.87 -2.90
C VAL A 123 18.22 -9.33 -3.94
N ASP A 124 18.52 -10.11 -4.96
CA ASP A 124 19.57 -9.81 -5.94
C ASP A 124 19.14 -8.74 -6.93
N SER A 125 17.85 -8.69 -7.25
CA SER A 125 17.28 -7.66 -8.13
C SER A 125 17.12 -6.30 -7.47
N ALA A 126 17.03 -6.24 -6.14
CA ALA A 126 16.73 -5.03 -5.40
C ALA A 126 17.71 -3.85 -5.67
N PRO A 127 19.05 -4.06 -5.78
CA PRO A 127 19.98 -2.97 -6.11
C PRO A 127 19.82 -2.42 -7.53
N LEU A 128 19.21 -3.18 -8.44
CA LEU A 128 19.06 -2.86 -9.86
C LEU A 128 17.76 -2.10 -10.16
N LEU A 129 16.88 -1.96 -9.16
CA LEU A 129 15.60 -1.29 -9.33
C LEU A 129 15.79 0.21 -9.59
N PRO A 130 14.93 0.80 -10.44
CA PRO A 130 14.97 2.23 -10.71
C PRO A 130 14.39 3.02 -9.52
N PHE A 131 15.22 3.76 -8.81
CA PHE A 131 14.82 4.65 -7.71
C PHE A 131 14.79 6.11 -8.17
N ASP A 132 14.18 6.38 -9.31
CA ASP A 132 14.20 7.65 -10.05
C ASP A 132 12.90 8.45 -9.91
N SER A 133 11.86 7.84 -9.38
CA SER A 133 10.55 8.46 -9.21
C SER A 133 9.96 8.14 -7.85
N VAL A 134 9.02 8.97 -7.39
CA VAL A 134 8.29 8.78 -6.12
C VAL A 134 6.92 9.42 -6.23
N THR A 135 5.94 8.84 -5.55
CA THR A 135 4.58 9.36 -5.49
C THR A 135 4.45 10.44 -4.42
N PHE A 136 3.83 11.56 -4.76
CA PHE A 136 3.55 12.65 -3.82
C PHE A 136 2.08 13.00 -3.81
N TRP A 137 1.58 13.34 -2.64
CA TRP A 137 0.33 14.04 -2.49
C TRP A 137 0.54 15.53 -2.74
N VAL A 138 -0.20 16.08 -3.69
CA VAL A 138 -0.14 17.50 -4.03
C VAL A 138 -1.41 18.19 -3.61
N GLN A 139 -1.27 19.26 -2.82
CA GLN A 139 -2.40 20.07 -2.42
C GLN A 139 -2.44 21.37 -3.23
N LEU A 140 -3.55 21.63 -3.91
CA LEU A 140 -3.77 22.86 -4.65
C LEU A 140 -4.39 23.91 -3.73
N HIS A 141 -3.80 25.09 -3.66
CA HIS A 141 -4.27 26.23 -2.88
C HIS A 141 -4.72 27.36 -3.78
N ASN A 142 -5.65 28.19 -3.27
CA ASN A 142 -6.14 29.41 -3.94
C ASN A 142 -6.75 29.14 -5.33
N VAL A 143 -7.34 27.96 -5.54
CA VAL A 143 -8.05 27.66 -6.77
C VAL A 143 -9.41 28.38 -6.71
N PRO A 144 -9.75 29.20 -7.72
CA PRO A 144 -11.07 29.86 -7.79
C PRO A 144 -12.19 28.83 -7.74
N GLU A 145 -13.32 29.18 -7.10
CA GLU A 145 -14.43 28.26 -6.85
C GLU A 145 -14.96 27.63 -8.15
N GLN A 146 -15.07 28.40 -9.21
CA GLN A 146 -15.48 27.94 -10.54
C GLN A 146 -14.52 26.95 -11.20
N CYS A 147 -13.28 26.89 -10.72
CA CYS A 147 -12.22 25.99 -11.20
C CYS A 147 -12.03 24.75 -10.31
N LEU A 148 -12.84 24.57 -9.25
CA LEU A 148 -12.76 23.42 -8.34
C LEU A 148 -13.40 22.17 -8.98
N THR A 149 -12.87 21.75 -10.11
CA THR A 149 -13.32 20.57 -10.84
C THR A 149 -12.20 19.52 -10.91
N GLN A 150 -12.58 18.25 -11.07
CA GLN A 150 -11.61 17.16 -11.23
C GLN A 150 -10.68 17.43 -12.45
N ALA A 151 -11.27 17.86 -13.58
CA ALA A 151 -10.49 18.15 -14.79
C ALA A 151 -9.43 19.23 -14.56
N THR A 152 -9.73 20.26 -13.78
CA THR A 152 -8.75 21.30 -13.43
C THR A 152 -7.64 20.75 -12.54
N SER A 153 -8.00 19.91 -11.56
CA SER A 153 -7.01 19.28 -10.66
C SER A 153 -6.07 18.34 -11.42
N GLU A 154 -6.62 17.55 -12.35
CA GLU A 154 -5.84 16.68 -13.22
C GLU A 154 -4.93 17.48 -14.18
N ALA A 155 -5.44 18.54 -14.78
CA ALA A 155 -4.65 19.42 -15.66
C ALA A 155 -3.48 20.04 -14.90
N MET A 156 -3.72 20.55 -13.68
CA MET A 156 -2.68 21.11 -12.84
C MET A 156 -1.68 20.04 -12.37
N GLY A 157 -2.17 18.86 -11.97
CA GLY A 157 -1.33 17.72 -11.57
C GLY A 157 -0.37 17.31 -12.70
N ASN A 158 -0.87 17.21 -13.92
CA ASN A 158 -0.08 16.83 -15.10
C ASN A 158 1.03 17.84 -15.46
N THR A 159 0.98 19.06 -14.95
CA THR A 159 2.09 20.01 -15.11
C THR A 159 3.25 19.75 -14.16
N ILE A 160 3.01 19.01 -13.07
CA ILE A 160 4.00 18.72 -12.02
C ILE A 160 4.62 17.34 -12.25
N GLY A 161 3.81 16.37 -12.65
CA GLY A 161 4.23 14.97 -12.85
C GLY A 161 3.14 14.14 -13.47
N ALA A 162 3.37 12.84 -13.59
CA ALA A 162 2.33 11.91 -14.04
C ALA A 162 1.33 11.67 -12.90
N LEU A 163 0.05 11.69 -13.22
CA LEU A 163 -1.01 11.28 -12.28
C LEU A 163 -1.03 9.76 -12.12
N VAL A 164 -1.21 9.29 -10.91
CA VAL A 164 -1.25 7.85 -10.54
C VAL A 164 -2.65 7.49 -10.07
#